data_62a63792080c0df48c42fe08458938d9
#
_entry.id   62a63792080c0df48c42fe08458938d9
#
_cell.length_a   1.000
_cell.length_b   1.000
_cell.length_c   1.000
_cell.angle_alpha   90.00
_cell.angle_beta   90.00
_cell.angle_gamma   90.00
#
_symmetry.space_group_name_H-M   'P 1'
#
loop_
_entity.id
_entity.type
_entity.pdbx_description
1 polymer ?
#
loop_
_entity_poly.entity_id
_entity_poly.type
_entity_poly.pdbx_seq_one_letter_code
_entity_poly.pdbx_strand_id
1 'polypeptide(L)'
;MDHHLQGTPAARREGRPTVSLIISTYNRPRALDRVLASVARQQEMPLQVLVADDGSGSETVQVVARWRERLGERLLHCWQPDEGFRLSAARNRAIREATGELIVFVDGDCLLRPDFVEAHQQVAERGFATAGNRVLLGQAVTADIEAGRQNPLDWSCLRWLMAWRRGDVNHALGLLRLPGQGWRRMSGRPWRHFKGCNMALWRDDIIRMNGFEEKIAGWGFEDTDLVLRWFNLGGRLKNGRFATTVLHLWHREAARDAAEENERRARLAGSRGATVAEQGLAQLADDDRPAPPGGI
;
A
#
# COMPACT_ATOMS: atom_id res chain seq x y z
N MET A 1 -4.85 5.57 -38.74
CA MET A 1 -6.26 5.65 -38.21
C MET A 1 -6.19 5.32 -36.74
N ASP A 2 -5.97 6.35 -35.94
CA ASP A 2 -5.77 6.22 -34.51
C ASP A 2 -7.14 6.25 -33.80
N HIS A 3 -7.58 5.14 -33.28
CA HIS A 3 -8.75 5.09 -32.41
C HIS A 3 -8.36 5.59 -31.02
N HIS A 4 -8.66 6.85 -30.74
CA HIS A 4 -8.74 7.41 -29.40
C HIS A 4 -9.77 6.62 -28.57
N LEU A 5 -9.30 5.72 -27.71
CA LEU A 5 -10.11 5.19 -26.63
C LEU A 5 -10.22 6.25 -25.52
N GLN A 6 -11.13 7.18 -25.71
CA GLN A 6 -11.65 8.00 -24.62
C GLN A 6 -12.57 7.10 -23.79
N GLY A 7 -12.00 6.44 -22.76
CA GLY A 7 -12.78 5.74 -21.76
C GLY A 7 -13.62 6.75 -20.98
N THR A 8 -14.93 6.68 -21.16
CA THR A 8 -15.92 7.38 -20.32
C THR A 8 -15.61 7.04 -18.85
N PRO A 9 -15.55 8.01 -17.92
CA PRO A 9 -15.35 7.72 -16.51
C PRO A 9 -16.48 6.79 -16.06
N ALA A 10 -16.11 5.59 -15.56
CA ALA A 10 -17.06 4.62 -15.06
C ALA A 10 -17.96 5.30 -14.01
N ALA A 11 -19.27 5.22 -14.21
CA ALA A 11 -20.26 5.81 -13.32
C ALA A 11 -20.00 5.32 -11.89
N ARG A 12 -19.82 6.27 -10.97
CA ARG A 12 -19.61 6.01 -9.53
C ARG A 12 -20.72 5.07 -9.03
N ARG A 13 -20.37 3.86 -8.60
CA ARG A 13 -21.36 2.98 -7.98
C ARG A 13 -21.77 3.60 -6.64
N GLU A 14 -23.00 4.03 -6.53
CA GLU A 14 -23.54 4.67 -5.33
C GLU A 14 -23.28 3.81 -4.09
N GLY A 15 -22.80 4.45 -3.00
CA GLY A 15 -22.61 3.81 -1.70
C GLY A 15 -21.21 3.21 -1.43
N ARG A 16 -20.25 3.25 -2.39
CA ARG A 16 -18.86 2.82 -2.16
C ARG A 16 -17.93 4.00 -1.87
N PRO A 17 -16.97 3.87 -0.91
CA PRO A 17 -16.04 4.95 -0.63
C PRO A 17 -15.10 5.21 -1.81
N THR A 18 -14.74 6.46 -2.02
CA THR A 18 -13.64 6.83 -2.91
C THR A 18 -12.31 6.39 -2.30
N VAL A 19 -11.37 5.93 -3.16
CA VAL A 19 -10.08 5.37 -2.71
C VAL A 19 -8.93 6.26 -3.14
N SER A 20 -8.07 6.63 -2.18
CA SER A 20 -6.70 7.07 -2.44
C SER A 20 -5.76 5.87 -2.20
N LEU A 21 -5.06 5.44 -3.24
CA LEU A 21 -4.09 4.35 -3.21
C LEU A 21 -2.68 4.94 -2.99
N ILE A 22 -2.07 4.66 -1.84
CA ILE A 22 -0.71 5.08 -1.52
C ILE A 22 0.25 3.90 -1.76
N ILE A 23 1.26 4.12 -2.61
CA ILE A 23 2.27 3.15 -3.00
C ILE A 23 3.62 3.63 -2.46
N SER A 24 4.16 2.93 -1.45
CA SER A 24 5.45 3.29 -0.84
C SER A 24 6.61 2.74 -1.66
N THR A 25 7.61 3.56 -1.99
CA THR A 25 8.76 3.11 -2.79
C THR A 25 10.08 3.73 -2.32
N TYR A 26 11.18 3.01 -2.57
CA TYR A 26 12.54 3.50 -2.45
C TYR A 26 13.47 2.73 -3.39
N ASN A 27 14.06 3.41 -4.38
CA ASN A 27 15.08 2.91 -5.31
C ASN A 27 14.80 1.53 -5.95
N ARG A 28 13.50 1.25 -6.29
CA ARG A 28 13.08 0.02 -6.99
C ARG A 28 12.25 0.34 -8.25
N PRO A 29 12.83 1.04 -9.24
CA PRO A 29 12.09 1.53 -10.40
C PRO A 29 11.41 0.42 -11.21
N ARG A 30 12.06 -0.76 -11.36
CA ARG A 30 11.49 -1.89 -12.10
C ARG A 30 10.27 -2.51 -11.42
N ALA A 31 10.33 -2.68 -10.09
CA ALA A 31 9.20 -3.17 -9.32
C ALA A 31 8.03 -2.18 -9.38
N LEU A 32 8.30 -0.90 -9.12
CA LEU A 32 7.30 0.17 -9.19
C LEU A 32 6.62 0.24 -10.56
N ASP A 33 7.39 0.10 -11.65
CA ASP A 33 6.84 0.05 -13.02
C ASP A 33 5.79 -1.08 -13.16
N ARG A 34 6.08 -2.27 -12.62
CA ARG A 34 5.13 -3.41 -12.65
C ARG A 34 3.91 -3.17 -11.75
N VAL A 35 4.10 -2.53 -10.60
CA VAL A 35 2.98 -2.17 -9.71
C VAL A 35 2.07 -1.15 -10.40
N LEU A 36 2.62 -0.06 -10.97
CA LEU A 36 1.82 0.93 -11.70
C LEU A 36 1.13 0.33 -12.94
N ALA A 37 1.78 -0.63 -13.63
CA ALA A 37 1.13 -1.41 -14.69
C ALA A 37 -0.08 -2.20 -14.18
N SER A 38 -0.02 -2.74 -12.95
CA SER A 38 -1.16 -3.43 -12.33
C SER A 38 -2.27 -2.47 -11.88
N VAL A 39 -1.90 -1.24 -11.48
CA VAL A 39 -2.88 -0.17 -11.19
C VAL A 39 -3.66 0.20 -12.45
N ALA A 40 -2.98 0.38 -13.58
CA ALA A 40 -3.64 0.70 -14.85
C ALA A 40 -4.59 -0.40 -15.37
N ARG A 41 -4.56 -1.60 -14.77
CA ARG A 41 -5.45 -2.72 -15.09
C ARG A 41 -6.60 -2.88 -14.09
N GLN A 42 -6.80 -1.94 -13.18
CA GLN A 42 -7.90 -2.01 -12.22
C GLN A 42 -9.24 -1.87 -12.92
N GLN A 43 -10.20 -2.71 -12.55
CA GLN A 43 -11.59 -2.65 -13.01
C GLN A 43 -12.30 -1.43 -12.47
N GLU A 44 -12.00 -1.06 -11.24
CA GLU A 44 -12.42 0.17 -10.59
C GLU A 44 -11.17 1.01 -10.31
N MET A 45 -11.05 2.14 -11.00
CA MET A 45 -9.87 3.02 -10.83
C MET A 45 -9.95 3.75 -9.48
N PRO A 46 -8.85 3.84 -8.73
CA PRO A 46 -8.83 4.69 -7.55
C PRO A 46 -9.02 6.16 -7.94
N LEU A 47 -9.53 6.96 -7.02
CA LEU A 47 -9.64 8.42 -7.19
C LEU A 47 -8.24 9.03 -7.41
N GLN A 48 -7.29 8.59 -6.60
CA GLN A 48 -5.88 9.01 -6.64
C GLN A 48 -4.94 7.83 -6.48
N VAL A 49 -3.78 7.92 -7.11
CA VAL A 49 -2.60 7.06 -6.93
C VAL A 49 -1.47 7.95 -6.44
N LEU A 50 -1.01 7.76 -5.21
CA LEU A 50 0.05 8.56 -4.61
C LEU A 50 1.29 7.69 -4.41
N VAL A 51 2.37 8.01 -5.10
CA VAL A 51 3.67 7.36 -4.91
C VAL A 51 4.35 8.05 -3.75
N ALA A 52 4.36 7.40 -2.57
CA ALA A 52 5.08 7.83 -1.38
C ALA A 52 6.54 7.39 -1.51
N ASP A 53 7.39 8.31 -1.94
CA ASP A 53 8.77 8.04 -2.34
C ASP A 53 9.76 8.56 -1.28
N ASP A 54 10.48 7.63 -0.66
CA ASP A 54 11.41 7.89 0.45
C ASP A 54 12.83 8.28 -0.04
N GLY A 55 12.89 9.13 -1.07
CA GLY A 55 14.15 9.68 -1.56
C GLY A 55 14.79 8.92 -2.71
N SER A 56 13.99 8.29 -3.58
CA SER A 56 14.54 7.59 -4.75
C SER A 56 15.24 8.54 -5.74
N GLY A 57 16.20 7.98 -6.46
CA GLY A 57 16.92 8.63 -7.53
C GLY A 57 16.14 8.77 -8.84
N SER A 58 16.78 9.35 -9.85
CA SER A 58 16.19 9.74 -11.13
C SER A 58 15.50 8.60 -11.91
N GLU A 59 15.95 7.35 -11.79
CA GLU A 59 15.30 6.22 -12.48
C GLU A 59 13.86 6.02 -12.01
N THR A 60 13.60 6.14 -10.70
CA THR A 60 12.25 6.06 -10.13
C THR A 60 11.40 7.25 -10.57
N VAL A 61 11.98 8.46 -10.57
CA VAL A 61 11.31 9.68 -11.06
C VAL A 61 10.85 9.51 -12.51
N GLN A 62 11.72 8.97 -13.39
CA GLN A 62 11.37 8.70 -14.78
C GLN A 62 10.25 7.66 -14.93
N VAL A 63 10.22 6.64 -14.08
CA VAL A 63 9.11 5.68 -14.05
C VAL A 63 7.80 6.38 -13.72
N VAL A 64 7.77 7.18 -12.66
CA VAL A 64 6.56 7.91 -12.25
C VAL A 64 6.12 8.88 -13.34
N ALA A 65 7.04 9.63 -13.95
CA ALA A 65 6.74 10.55 -15.05
C ALA A 65 6.06 9.85 -16.24
N ARG A 66 6.62 8.72 -16.71
CA ARG A 66 6.02 7.92 -17.81
C ARG A 66 4.61 7.42 -17.46
N TRP A 67 4.39 7.01 -16.21
CA TRP A 67 3.07 6.55 -15.78
C TRP A 67 2.08 7.70 -15.58
N ARG A 68 2.56 8.91 -15.26
CA ARG A 68 1.71 10.10 -15.21
C ARG A 68 1.10 10.44 -16.57
N GLU A 69 1.82 10.20 -17.68
CA GLU A 69 1.27 10.34 -19.03
C GLU A 69 0.04 9.44 -19.28
N ARG A 70 0.00 8.26 -18.64
CA ARG A 70 -1.07 7.26 -18.81
C ARG A 70 -2.19 7.38 -17.78
N LEU A 71 -1.84 7.65 -16.52
CA LEU A 71 -2.80 7.75 -15.41
C LEU A 71 -3.32 9.17 -15.21
N GLY A 72 -2.71 10.15 -15.88
CA GLY A 72 -3.12 11.56 -15.81
C GLY A 72 -2.94 12.15 -14.42
N GLU A 73 -3.78 13.11 -14.09
CA GLU A 73 -3.80 13.85 -12.82
C GLU A 73 -4.09 12.96 -11.58
N ARG A 74 -4.49 11.70 -11.79
CA ARG A 74 -4.68 10.75 -10.68
C ARG A 74 -3.36 10.34 -10.04
N LEU A 75 -2.24 10.37 -10.78
CA LEU A 75 -0.95 9.97 -10.28
C LEU A 75 -0.18 11.18 -9.72
N LEU A 76 0.04 11.14 -8.44
CA LEU A 76 0.83 12.13 -7.69
C LEU A 76 2.14 11.50 -7.22
N HIS A 77 3.25 12.23 -7.34
CA HIS A 77 4.55 11.82 -6.81
C HIS A 77 4.83 12.61 -5.53
N CYS A 78 4.75 11.96 -4.39
CA CYS A 78 5.02 12.51 -3.07
C CYS A 78 6.45 12.10 -2.67
N TRP A 79 7.45 12.83 -3.16
CA TRP A 79 8.86 12.58 -2.94
C TRP A 79 9.37 13.34 -1.71
N GLN A 80 10.39 12.80 -1.03
CA GLN A 80 11.15 13.50 0.00
C GLN A 80 12.66 13.26 -0.18
N PRO A 81 13.55 14.12 0.34
CA PRO A 81 14.99 13.88 0.31
C PRO A 81 15.37 12.56 0.99
N ASP A 82 16.40 11.88 0.42
CA ASP A 82 16.98 10.66 1.03
C ASP A 82 17.80 11.04 2.27
N GLU A 83 17.22 10.81 3.42
CA GLU A 83 17.86 10.97 4.73
C GLU A 83 17.76 9.66 5.52
N GLY A 84 17.94 8.52 4.83
CA GLY A 84 17.79 7.18 5.36
C GLY A 84 16.34 6.68 5.32
N PHE A 85 16.09 5.56 5.97
CA PHE A 85 14.78 4.88 5.89
C PHE A 85 13.72 5.62 6.72
N ARG A 86 12.86 6.41 6.07
CA ARG A 86 11.82 7.24 6.70
C ARG A 86 10.42 6.98 6.11
N LEU A 87 10.06 5.72 6.02
CA LEU A 87 8.78 5.29 5.43
C LEU A 87 7.56 5.97 6.05
N SER A 88 7.55 6.20 7.38
CA SER A 88 6.47 6.91 8.08
C SER A 88 6.29 8.32 7.53
N ALA A 89 7.37 9.07 7.36
CA ALA A 89 7.34 10.43 6.82
C ALA A 89 6.86 10.45 5.35
N ALA A 90 7.38 9.54 4.50
CA ALA A 90 6.95 9.43 3.11
C ALA A 90 5.43 9.13 3.00
N ARG A 91 4.92 8.23 3.84
CA ARG A 91 3.48 7.94 3.90
C ARG A 91 2.67 9.13 4.40
N ASN A 92 3.14 9.86 5.42
CA ASN A 92 2.47 11.05 5.93
C ASN A 92 2.36 12.15 4.86
N ARG A 93 3.42 12.37 4.07
CA ARG A 93 3.37 13.29 2.92
C ARG A 93 2.28 12.88 1.92
N ALA A 94 2.21 11.60 1.59
CA ALA A 94 1.16 11.10 0.68
C ALA A 94 -0.25 11.19 1.31
N ILE A 95 -0.42 10.96 2.61
CA ILE A 95 -1.70 11.10 3.32
C ILE A 95 -2.18 12.55 3.26
N ARG A 96 -1.29 13.53 3.38
CA ARG A 96 -1.64 14.96 3.28
C ARG A 96 -2.30 15.31 1.94
N GLU A 97 -1.82 14.70 0.85
CA GLU A 97 -2.35 14.91 -0.51
C GLU A 97 -3.57 14.03 -0.82
N ALA A 98 -3.87 13.04 0.03
CA ALA A 98 -4.96 12.12 -0.20
C ALA A 98 -6.33 12.78 0.06
N THR A 99 -7.26 12.63 -0.90
CA THR A 99 -8.63 13.18 -0.83
C THR A 99 -9.72 12.09 -0.80
N GLY A 100 -9.36 10.82 -1.05
CA GLY A 100 -10.28 9.69 -0.98
C GLY A 100 -10.75 9.42 0.44
N GLU A 101 -11.96 8.93 0.60
CA GLU A 101 -12.57 8.58 1.89
C GLU A 101 -11.86 7.39 2.55
N LEU A 102 -11.38 6.44 1.75
CA LEU A 102 -10.61 5.27 2.17
C LEU A 102 -9.19 5.40 1.65
N ILE A 103 -8.20 5.29 2.52
CA ILE A 103 -6.80 5.21 2.12
C ILE A 103 -6.37 3.74 2.14
N VAL A 104 -5.84 3.27 1.00
CA VAL A 104 -5.28 1.93 0.85
C VAL A 104 -3.76 2.08 0.68
N PHE A 105 -2.99 1.38 1.51
CA PHE A 105 -1.54 1.36 1.45
C PHE A 105 -1.05 0.06 0.85
N VAL A 106 -0.09 0.16 -0.05
CA VAL A 106 0.67 -0.97 -0.59
C VAL A 106 2.14 -0.59 -0.74
N ASP A 107 3.02 -1.59 -0.76
CA ASP A 107 4.43 -1.35 -1.08
C ASP A 107 4.65 -1.36 -2.60
N GLY A 108 5.69 -0.66 -3.07
CA GLY A 108 6.06 -0.50 -4.47
C GLY A 108 6.58 -1.78 -5.16
N ASP A 109 6.40 -2.92 -4.51
CA ASP A 109 6.68 -4.26 -5.02
C ASP A 109 5.46 -5.21 -4.87
N CYS A 110 4.29 -4.67 -4.62
CA CYS A 110 3.03 -5.40 -4.47
C CYS A 110 2.17 -5.24 -5.72
N LEU A 111 2.15 -6.26 -6.61
CA LEU A 111 1.27 -6.26 -7.77
C LEU A 111 -0.19 -6.43 -7.33
N LEU A 112 -1.05 -5.63 -7.91
CA LEU A 112 -2.48 -5.58 -7.59
C LEU A 112 -3.28 -6.42 -8.57
N ARG A 113 -4.19 -7.24 -8.05
CA ARG A 113 -5.16 -7.93 -8.90
C ARG A 113 -6.13 -6.94 -9.53
N PRO A 114 -6.74 -7.23 -10.69
CA PRO A 114 -7.62 -6.29 -11.37
C PRO A 114 -8.83 -5.81 -10.55
N ASP A 115 -9.26 -6.60 -9.58
CA ASP A 115 -10.39 -6.33 -8.68
C ASP A 115 -9.97 -5.73 -7.31
N PHE A 116 -8.70 -5.34 -7.14
CA PHE A 116 -8.13 -4.98 -5.84
C PHE A 116 -8.79 -3.76 -5.20
N VAL A 117 -8.96 -2.68 -5.95
CA VAL A 117 -9.60 -1.45 -5.46
C VAL A 117 -11.05 -1.72 -5.08
N GLU A 118 -11.80 -2.36 -5.96
CA GLU A 118 -13.19 -2.75 -5.70
C GLU A 118 -13.30 -3.65 -4.46
N ALA A 119 -12.39 -4.61 -4.30
CA ALA A 119 -12.37 -5.50 -3.13
C ALA A 119 -12.15 -4.73 -1.82
N HIS A 120 -11.26 -3.74 -1.80
CA HIS A 120 -11.08 -2.88 -0.63
C HIS A 120 -12.33 -2.06 -0.31
N GLN A 121 -12.98 -1.48 -1.33
CA GLN A 121 -14.26 -0.77 -1.17
C GLN A 121 -15.35 -1.67 -0.59
N GLN A 122 -15.44 -2.93 -1.07
CA GLN A 122 -16.42 -3.92 -0.59
C GLN A 122 -16.15 -4.36 0.85
N VAL A 123 -14.87 -4.49 1.26
CA VAL A 123 -14.50 -4.89 2.63
C VAL A 123 -14.62 -3.72 3.60
N ALA A 124 -14.50 -2.47 3.13
CA ALA A 124 -14.52 -1.28 3.98
C ALA A 124 -15.77 -1.20 4.84
N GLU A 125 -15.60 -0.88 6.13
CA GLU A 125 -16.68 -0.67 7.08
C GLU A 125 -16.22 0.38 8.11
N ARG A 126 -17.06 1.36 8.44
CA ARG A 126 -16.72 2.38 9.45
C ARG A 126 -16.43 1.72 10.80
N GLY A 127 -15.41 2.20 11.50
CA GLY A 127 -14.92 1.60 12.76
C GLY A 127 -14.03 0.37 12.57
N PHE A 128 -13.71 0.02 11.31
CA PHE A 128 -12.78 -1.07 11.00
C PHE A 128 -11.68 -0.62 10.06
N ALA A 129 -10.44 -1.04 10.37
CA ALA A 129 -9.35 -1.05 9.41
C ALA A 129 -9.26 -2.42 8.73
N THR A 130 -8.82 -2.47 7.48
CA THR A 130 -8.66 -3.72 6.73
C THR A 130 -7.22 -4.21 6.80
N ALA A 131 -7.02 -5.40 7.35
CA ALA A 131 -5.77 -6.14 7.29
C ALA A 131 -5.75 -6.97 5.99
N GLY A 132 -5.05 -6.49 4.97
CA GLY A 132 -4.91 -7.19 3.69
C GLY A 132 -4.04 -8.45 3.79
N ASN A 133 -3.88 -9.15 2.69
CA ASN A 133 -3.08 -10.36 2.59
C ASN A 133 -2.10 -10.27 1.42
N ARG A 134 -1.05 -11.10 1.44
CA ARG A 134 -0.05 -11.17 0.37
C ARG A 134 0.31 -12.61 0.04
N VAL A 135 0.64 -12.84 -1.23
CA VAL A 135 1.33 -14.04 -1.71
C VAL A 135 2.75 -13.63 -2.04
N LEU A 136 3.73 -14.27 -1.44
CA LEU A 136 5.15 -14.01 -1.68
C LEU A 136 5.60 -14.76 -2.93
N LEU A 137 6.26 -14.04 -3.84
CA LEU A 137 6.85 -14.60 -5.06
C LEU A 137 8.33 -14.89 -4.84
N GLY A 138 8.85 -15.94 -5.48
CA GLY A 138 10.26 -16.31 -5.41
C GLY A 138 11.15 -15.37 -6.25
N GLN A 139 12.46 -15.43 -5.99
CA GLN A 139 13.46 -14.55 -6.61
C GLN A 139 13.49 -14.68 -8.14
N ALA A 140 13.52 -15.90 -8.67
CA ALA A 140 13.58 -16.14 -10.11
C ALA A 140 12.32 -15.61 -10.84
N VAL A 141 11.15 -15.87 -10.26
CA VAL A 141 9.87 -15.36 -10.79
C VAL A 141 9.84 -13.84 -10.77
N THR A 142 10.32 -13.23 -9.69
CA THR A 142 10.40 -11.77 -9.58
C THR A 142 11.29 -11.16 -10.64
N ALA A 143 12.49 -11.74 -10.88
CA ALA A 143 13.40 -11.26 -11.91
C ALA A 143 12.76 -11.31 -13.32
N ASP A 144 11.97 -12.35 -13.61
CA ASP A 144 11.24 -12.45 -14.87
C ASP A 144 10.11 -11.40 -14.98
N ILE A 145 9.41 -11.13 -13.88
CA ILE A 145 8.37 -10.12 -13.84
C ILE A 145 8.96 -8.71 -14.04
N GLU A 146 10.01 -8.37 -13.30
CA GLU A 146 10.67 -7.07 -13.39
C GLU A 146 11.28 -6.84 -14.80
N ALA A 147 11.76 -7.91 -15.45
CA ALA A 147 12.22 -7.87 -16.83
C ALA A 147 11.10 -7.85 -17.89
N GLY A 148 9.83 -7.96 -17.48
CA GLY A 148 8.67 -7.99 -18.38
C GLY A 148 8.49 -9.29 -19.16
N ARG A 149 9.21 -10.36 -18.80
CA ARG A 149 9.09 -11.67 -19.47
C ARG A 149 7.82 -12.42 -19.11
N GLN A 150 7.22 -12.11 -17.96
CA GLN A 150 5.95 -12.70 -17.53
C GLN A 150 5.16 -11.76 -16.63
N ASN A 151 3.85 -12.02 -16.57
CA ASN A 151 2.96 -11.31 -15.65
C ASN A 151 2.09 -12.34 -14.88
N PRO A 152 2.25 -12.44 -13.57
CA PRO A 152 1.51 -13.44 -12.78
C PRO A 152 0.01 -13.16 -12.71
N LEU A 153 -0.44 -11.95 -13.03
CA LEU A 153 -1.86 -11.62 -13.12
C LEU A 153 -2.57 -12.33 -14.29
N ASP A 154 -1.81 -12.82 -15.27
CA ASP A 154 -2.29 -13.54 -16.45
C ASP A 154 -2.10 -15.07 -16.33
N TRP A 155 -1.63 -15.57 -15.20
CA TRP A 155 -1.41 -16.99 -15.01
C TRP A 155 -2.73 -17.76 -14.84
N SER A 156 -2.80 -18.91 -15.51
CA SER A 156 -3.89 -19.88 -15.30
C SER A 156 -3.81 -20.54 -13.92
N CYS A 157 -4.91 -21.10 -13.44
CA CYS A 157 -4.94 -21.84 -12.18
C CYS A 157 -3.91 -22.97 -12.14
N LEU A 158 -3.72 -23.68 -13.28
CA LEU A 158 -2.71 -24.74 -13.39
C LEU A 158 -1.29 -24.18 -13.22
N ARG A 159 -0.98 -23.01 -13.80
CA ARG A 159 0.32 -22.37 -13.66
C ARG A 159 0.56 -21.95 -12.20
N TRP A 160 -0.44 -21.42 -11.52
CA TRP A 160 -0.36 -21.09 -10.08
C TRP A 160 -0.10 -22.33 -9.24
N LEU A 161 -0.79 -23.45 -9.51
CA LEU A 161 -0.57 -24.72 -8.81
C LEU A 161 0.86 -25.25 -9.04
N MET A 162 1.36 -25.18 -10.27
CA MET A 162 2.74 -25.59 -10.59
C MET A 162 3.77 -24.70 -9.91
N ALA A 163 3.57 -23.38 -9.91
CA ALA A 163 4.45 -22.44 -9.23
C ALA A 163 4.51 -22.70 -7.72
N TRP A 164 3.37 -22.97 -7.10
CA TRP A 164 3.33 -23.36 -5.68
C TRP A 164 4.09 -24.66 -5.41
N ARG A 165 3.89 -25.69 -6.25
CA ARG A 165 4.59 -26.98 -6.09
C ARG A 165 6.12 -26.86 -6.27
N ARG A 166 6.59 -25.91 -7.05
CA ARG A 166 8.03 -25.61 -7.26
C ARG A 166 8.61 -24.73 -6.16
N GLY A 167 7.82 -24.16 -5.28
CA GLY A 167 8.25 -23.18 -4.30
C GLY A 167 8.44 -21.75 -4.86
N ASP A 168 8.00 -21.50 -6.10
CA ASP A 168 8.05 -20.18 -6.74
C ASP A 168 7.08 -19.19 -6.08
N VAL A 169 6.08 -19.69 -5.37
CA VAL A 169 5.15 -18.91 -4.54
C VAL A 169 4.93 -19.62 -3.21
N ASN A 170 4.77 -18.86 -2.12
CA ASN A 170 4.63 -19.43 -0.78
C ASN A 170 3.28 -20.16 -0.57
N HIS A 171 2.21 -19.73 -1.21
CA HIS A 171 0.91 -20.40 -1.24
C HIS A 171 0.03 -19.88 -2.38
N ALA A 172 -0.80 -20.75 -2.96
CA ALA A 172 -1.74 -20.38 -4.01
C ALA A 172 -3.14 -20.04 -3.48
N LEU A 173 -3.52 -20.50 -2.27
CA LEU A 173 -4.85 -20.30 -1.69
C LEU A 173 -5.24 -18.84 -1.49
N GLY A 174 -4.25 -17.94 -1.33
CA GLY A 174 -4.49 -16.50 -1.21
C GLY A 174 -5.16 -15.86 -2.43
N LEU A 175 -5.16 -16.56 -3.56
CA LEU A 175 -5.79 -16.10 -4.81
C LEU A 175 -7.29 -16.41 -4.87
N LEU A 176 -7.79 -17.28 -4.00
CA LEU A 176 -9.22 -17.56 -3.92
C LEU A 176 -10.00 -16.31 -3.55
N ARG A 177 -11.23 -16.23 -4.02
CA ARG A 177 -12.20 -15.19 -3.65
C ARG A 177 -13.31 -15.82 -2.83
N LEU A 178 -13.49 -15.36 -1.61
CA LEU A 178 -14.57 -15.78 -0.74
C LEU A 178 -15.49 -14.59 -0.47
N PRO A 179 -16.77 -14.69 -0.81
CA PRO A 179 -17.75 -13.63 -0.54
C PRO A 179 -18.08 -13.53 0.95
N GLY A 180 -18.85 -12.53 1.31
CA GLY A 180 -19.35 -12.30 2.66
C GLY A 180 -18.49 -11.35 3.49
N GLN A 181 -19.16 -10.65 4.41
CA GLN A 181 -18.55 -9.59 5.21
C GLN A 181 -18.49 -9.93 6.72
N GLY A 182 -19.46 -10.69 7.21
CA GLY A 182 -19.60 -10.97 8.65
C GLY A 182 -18.40 -11.74 9.24
N TRP A 183 -17.92 -12.77 8.56
CA TRP A 183 -16.79 -13.58 9.00
C TRP A 183 -15.44 -12.84 8.96
N ARG A 184 -15.38 -11.69 8.27
CA ARG A 184 -14.16 -10.87 8.17
C ARG A 184 -13.86 -10.05 9.43
N ARG A 185 -14.85 -9.80 10.29
CA ARG A 185 -14.66 -9.06 11.53
C ARG A 185 -13.82 -9.88 12.49
N MET A 186 -12.66 -9.34 12.84
CA MET A 186 -11.73 -9.99 13.76
C MET A 186 -12.05 -9.62 15.20
N SER A 187 -11.95 -10.60 16.10
CA SER A 187 -12.12 -10.38 17.55
C SER A 187 -10.80 -10.03 18.24
N GLY A 188 -10.86 -9.32 19.34
CA GLY A 188 -9.71 -8.91 20.11
C GLY A 188 -8.85 -7.85 19.41
N ARG A 189 -7.54 -7.86 19.69
CA ARG A 189 -6.54 -6.91 19.15
C ARG A 189 -5.47 -7.64 18.32
N PRO A 190 -5.80 -8.24 17.16
CA PRO A 190 -4.91 -9.09 16.39
C PRO A 190 -3.94 -8.27 15.51
N TRP A 191 -3.15 -7.38 16.11
CA TRP A 191 -2.26 -6.45 15.43
C TRP A 191 -1.25 -7.11 14.48
N ARG A 192 -0.83 -8.36 14.77
CA ARG A 192 0.13 -9.10 13.92
C ARG A 192 -0.37 -9.38 12.51
N HIS A 193 -1.67 -9.31 12.27
CA HIS A 193 -2.26 -9.46 10.93
C HIS A 193 -2.24 -8.17 10.12
N PHE A 194 -2.06 -7.02 10.77
CA PHE A 194 -2.00 -5.74 10.10
C PHE A 194 -0.58 -5.50 9.57
N LYS A 195 -0.43 -5.33 8.26
CA LYS A 195 0.86 -5.22 7.58
C LYS A 195 0.88 -4.05 6.62
N GLY A 196 1.92 -3.21 6.74
CA GLY A 196 2.10 -2.00 5.94
C GLY A 196 2.05 -2.20 4.43
N CYS A 197 2.40 -3.40 3.96
CA CYS A 197 2.41 -3.73 2.53
C CYS A 197 1.01 -3.96 1.91
N ASN A 198 -0.05 -4.05 2.72
CA ASN A 198 -1.43 -4.14 2.24
C ASN A 198 -2.41 -3.90 3.40
N MET A 199 -2.84 -2.68 3.56
CA MET A 199 -3.78 -2.28 4.60
C MET A 199 -4.67 -1.13 4.12
N ALA A 200 -5.84 -0.97 4.76
CA ALA A 200 -6.70 0.19 4.50
C ALA A 200 -7.34 0.72 5.77
N LEU A 201 -7.46 2.04 5.83
CA LEU A 201 -8.15 2.78 6.90
C LEU A 201 -8.96 3.93 6.30
N TRP A 202 -9.95 4.39 7.03
CA TRP A 202 -10.67 5.61 6.68
C TRP A 202 -9.76 6.82 6.87
N ARG A 203 -9.79 7.74 5.91
CA ARG A 203 -8.95 8.95 5.92
C ARG A 203 -9.13 9.75 7.22
N ASP A 204 -10.39 9.94 7.65
CA ASP A 204 -10.68 10.72 8.86
C ASP A 204 -10.07 10.08 10.11
N ASP A 205 -10.06 8.75 10.19
CA ASP A 205 -9.46 8.02 11.30
C ASP A 205 -7.94 8.16 11.32
N ILE A 206 -7.28 8.14 10.15
CA ILE A 206 -5.84 8.38 10.03
C ILE A 206 -5.49 9.81 10.47
N ILE A 207 -6.28 10.79 10.05
CA ILE A 207 -6.08 12.20 10.45
C ILE A 207 -6.25 12.36 11.97
N ARG A 208 -7.27 11.75 12.56
CA ARG A 208 -7.49 11.74 14.02
C ARG A 208 -6.31 11.14 14.80
N MET A 209 -5.63 10.16 14.21
CA MET A 209 -4.42 9.55 14.79
C MET A 209 -3.15 10.34 14.51
N ASN A 210 -3.20 11.47 13.80
CA ASN A 210 -2.05 12.24 13.34
C ASN A 210 -1.12 11.44 12.39
N GLY A 211 -1.66 10.50 11.59
CA GLY A 211 -0.88 9.70 10.66
C GLY A 211 0.02 8.65 11.30
N PHE A 212 1.14 8.37 10.64
CA PHE A 212 2.20 7.50 11.14
C PHE A 212 3.12 8.25 12.11
N GLU A 213 3.70 7.53 13.07
CA GLU A 213 4.71 8.06 14.00
C GLU A 213 6.07 8.14 13.29
N GLU A 214 6.56 9.35 13.01
CA GLU A 214 7.83 9.58 12.30
C GLU A 214 9.07 9.30 13.14
N LYS A 215 8.93 9.23 14.47
CA LYS A 215 10.00 8.78 15.36
C LYS A 215 10.32 7.29 15.20
N ILE A 216 9.46 6.53 14.49
CA ILE A 216 9.75 5.18 14.06
C ILE A 216 10.48 5.29 12.71
N ALA A 217 11.79 5.40 12.77
CA ALA A 217 12.69 5.43 11.63
C ALA A 217 13.41 4.08 11.46
N GLY A 218 13.86 3.78 10.25
CA GLY A 218 14.39 2.44 9.94
C GLY A 218 13.29 1.43 9.70
N TRP A 219 13.67 0.16 9.61
CA TRP A 219 12.74 -0.90 9.24
C TRP A 219 11.83 -1.34 10.40
N GLY A 220 10.52 -1.34 10.15
CA GLY A 220 9.51 -2.11 10.87
C GLY A 220 8.82 -1.38 12.02
N PHE A 221 7.65 -1.90 12.35
CA PHE A 221 6.75 -1.51 13.45
C PHE A 221 6.00 -0.18 13.29
N GLU A 222 6.14 0.54 12.18
CA GLU A 222 5.32 1.72 11.87
C GLU A 222 3.83 1.37 11.70
N ASP A 223 3.56 0.21 11.08
CA ASP A 223 2.21 -0.34 10.94
C ASP A 223 1.65 -0.87 12.27
N THR A 224 2.52 -1.43 13.09
CA THR A 224 2.19 -1.92 14.42
C THR A 224 1.81 -0.77 15.36
N ASP A 225 2.58 0.32 15.36
CA ASP A 225 2.26 1.53 16.11
C ASP A 225 0.90 2.10 15.70
N LEU A 226 0.69 2.28 14.38
CA LEU A 226 -0.57 2.79 13.84
C LEU A 226 -1.78 1.95 14.29
N VAL A 227 -1.69 0.61 14.17
CA VAL A 227 -2.81 -0.26 14.54
C VAL A 227 -3.03 -0.34 16.05
N LEU A 228 -2.00 -0.20 16.87
CA LEU A 228 -2.17 -0.15 18.33
C LEU A 228 -2.86 1.14 18.78
N ARG A 229 -2.51 2.29 18.17
CA ARG A 229 -3.24 3.56 18.36
C ARG A 229 -4.68 3.46 17.87
N TRP A 230 -4.92 2.80 16.73
CA TRP A 230 -6.26 2.52 16.22
C TRP A 230 -7.12 1.73 17.22
N PHE A 231 -6.56 0.68 17.83
CA PHE A 231 -7.26 -0.07 18.86
C PHE A 231 -7.53 0.73 20.12
N ASN A 232 -6.65 1.65 20.49
CA ASN A 232 -6.85 2.54 21.65
C ASN A 232 -7.98 3.55 21.41
N LEU A 233 -8.27 3.89 20.15
CA LEU A 233 -9.44 4.68 19.72
C LEU A 233 -10.75 3.85 19.70
N GLY A 234 -10.70 2.56 20.04
CA GLY A 234 -11.86 1.67 19.97
C GLY A 234 -12.07 1.02 18.60
N GLY A 235 -11.13 1.21 17.68
CA GLY A 235 -11.18 0.62 16.35
C GLY A 235 -10.98 -0.90 16.34
N ARG A 236 -11.40 -1.55 15.27
CA ARG A 236 -11.34 -3.00 15.08
C ARG A 236 -10.72 -3.33 13.72
N LEU A 237 -10.42 -4.61 13.49
CA LEU A 237 -9.90 -5.09 12.21
C LEU A 237 -10.89 -5.96 11.47
N LYS A 238 -10.84 -5.85 10.13
CA LYS A 238 -11.41 -6.81 9.20
C LYS A 238 -10.30 -7.55 8.46
N ASN A 239 -10.50 -8.83 8.27
CA ASN A 239 -9.60 -9.70 7.52
C ASN A 239 -9.83 -9.52 6.02
N GLY A 240 -8.82 -9.00 5.30
CA GLY A 240 -8.81 -8.86 3.85
C GLY A 240 -8.46 -10.14 3.09
N ARG A 241 -8.08 -11.22 3.80
CA ARG A 241 -7.77 -12.50 3.17
C ARG A 241 -8.90 -12.98 2.28
N PHE A 242 -8.57 -13.54 1.13
CA PHE A 242 -9.52 -13.97 0.09
C PHE A 242 -10.36 -12.83 -0.53
N ALA A 243 -9.92 -11.58 -0.39
CA ALA A 243 -10.49 -10.44 -1.08
C ALA A 243 -9.39 -9.50 -1.61
N THR A 244 -8.54 -8.98 -0.74
CA THR A 244 -7.58 -7.91 -1.05
C THR A 244 -6.13 -8.41 -1.18
N THR A 245 -5.92 -9.65 -1.64
CA THR A 245 -4.58 -10.24 -1.75
C THR A 245 -3.75 -9.54 -2.81
N VAL A 246 -2.52 -9.14 -2.47
CA VAL A 246 -1.47 -8.66 -3.38
C VAL A 246 -0.45 -9.75 -3.68
N LEU A 247 0.30 -9.61 -4.79
CA LEU A 247 1.41 -10.48 -5.14
C LEU A 247 2.70 -9.71 -4.85
N HIS A 248 3.41 -10.12 -3.81
CA HIS A 248 4.58 -9.42 -3.32
C HIS A 248 5.84 -9.97 -4.00
N LEU A 249 6.52 -9.12 -4.75
CA LEU A 249 7.78 -9.43 -5.42
C LEU A 249 8.87 -9.69 -4.37
N TRP A 250 9.74 -10.63 -4.68
CA TRP A 250 10.89 -10.91 -3.82
C TRP A 250 11.85 -9.71 -3.77
N HIS A 251 12.36 -9.43 -2.61
CA HIS A 251 13.48 -8.52 -2.42
C HIS A 251 14.34 -8.96 -1.24
N ARG A 252 15.58 -8.50 -1.23
CA ARG A 252 16.42 -8.65 -0.04
C ARG A 252 15.82 -7.82 1.08
N GLU A 253 15.70 -8.41 2.25
CA GLU A 253 15.20 -7.68 3.42
C GLU A 253 16.11 -6.51 3.78
N ALA A 254 15.51 -5.40 4.20
CA ALA A 254 16.26 -4.25 4.72
C ALA A 254 16.96 -4.60 6.04
N ALA A 255 18.00 -3.83 6.38
CA ALA A 255 18.66 -3.96 7.67
C ALA A 255 17.65 -3.77 8.81
N ARG A 256 17.75 -4.60 9.85
CA ARG A 256 16.82 -4.63 10.98
C ARG A 256 17.39 -3.98 12.25
N ASP A 257 18.39 -3.13 12.12
CA ASP A 257 19.13 -2.56 13.25
C ASP A 257 18.23 -1.75 14.20
N ALA A 258 17.21 -1.08 13.66
CA ALA A 258 16.24 -0.32 14.45
C ALA A 258 15.02 -1.14 14.92
N ALA A 259 14.87 -2.42 14.52
CA ALA A 259 13.64 -3.16 14.71
C ALA A 259 13.25 -3.35 16.19
N GLU A 260 14.22 -3.66 17.06
CA GLU A 260 13.97 -3.86 18.49
C GLU A 260 13.51 -2.57 19.19
N GLU A 261 14.16 -1.44 18.90
CA GLU A 261 13.77 -0.15 19.44
C GLU A 261 12.41 0.30 18.91
N ASN A 262 12.14 0.10 17.64
CA ASN A 262 10.85 0.41 17.02
C ASN A 262 9.72 -0.45 17.63
N GLU A 263 9.97 -1.75 17.86
CA GLU A 263 9.00 -2.62 18.54
C GLU A 263 8.72 -2.13 19.96
N ARG A 264 9.78 -1.82 20.71
CA ARG A 264 9.66 -1.30 22.07
C ARG A 264 8.84 -0.01 22.09
N ARG A 265 9.11 0.92 21.18
CA ARG A 265 8.42 2.22 21.06
C ARG A 265 6.93 2.02 20.74
N ALA A 266 6.61 1.23 19.71
CA ALA A 266 5.24 0.94 19.31
C ALA A 266 4.43 0.26 20.44
N ARG A 267 5.02 -0.74 21.12
CA ARG A 267 4.37 -1.42 22.24
C ARG A 267 4.16 -0.49 23.44
N LEU A 268 5.12 0.37 23.74
CA LEU A 268 5.00 1.33 24.84
C LEU A 268 3.89 2.35 24.57
N ALA A 269 3.83 2.91 23.36
CA ALA A 269 2.73 3.80 22.96
C ALA A 269 1.38 3.07 23.07
N GLY A 270 1.27 1.84 22.56
CA GLY A 270 0.07 1.02 22.65
C GLY A 270 -0.38 0.73 24.08
N SER A 271 0.54 0.39 24.99
CA SER A 271 0.24 0.07 26.40
C SER A 271 -0.14 1.30 27.23
N ARG A 272 0.39 2.47 26.88
CA ARG A 272 0.04 3.76 27.51
C ARG A 272 -1.30 4.34 27.05
N GLY A 273 -2.00 3.66 26.14
CA GLY A 273 -3.25 4.14 25.59
C GLY A 273 -3.09 5.28 24.59
N ALA A 274 -1.91 5.48 24.00
CA ALA A 274 -1.70 6.50 22.97
C ALA A 274 -2.68 6.30 21.81
N THR A 275 -3.30 7.39 21.36
CA THR A 275 -4.25 7.40 20.24
C THR A 275 -3.73 8.26 19.08
N VAL A 276 -2.74 9.10 19.32
CA VAL A 276 -2.21 10.10 18.39
C VAL A 276 -0.70 9.92 18.28
N ALA A 277 -0.13 10.05 17.08
CA ALA A 277 1.33 10.11 16.88
C ALA A 277 1.91 11.37 17.52
N GLU A 278 3.06 11.24 18.16
CA GLU A 278 3.77 12.39 18.74
C GLU A 278 4.33 13.28 17.63
N GLN A 279 4.85 12.67 16.55
CA GLN A 279 5.34 13.35 15.37
C GLN A 279 4.69 12.73 14.13
N GLY A 280 3.82 13.47 13.45
CA GLY A 280 3.04 12.98 12.31
C GLY A 280 2.52 14.11 11.42
N LEU A 281 1.32 14.00 10.92
CA LEU A 281 0.73 14.93 9.93
C LEU A 281 0.72 16.40 10.38
N ALA A 282 0.42 16.67 11.65
CA ALA A 282 0.34 18.02 12.18
C ALA A 282 1.71 18.74 12.27
N GLN A 283 2.80 18.00 12.22
CA GLN A 283 4.16 18.52 12.25
C GLN A 283 4.76 18.73 10.84
N LEU A 284 4.05 18.31 9.78
CA LEU A 284 4.48 18.60 8.41
C LEU A 284 4.25 20.09 8.10
N ALA A 285 5.31 20.79 7.70
CA ALA A 285 5.19 22.19 7.27
C ALA A 285 4.33 22.29 6.00
N ASP A 286 3.51 23.34 5.90
CA ASP A 286 2.59 23.54 4.77
C ASP A 286 3.32 23.69 3.42
N ASP A 287 4.52 24.29 3.41
CA ASP A 287 5.34 24.52 2.22
C ASP A 287 6.35 23.39 1.92
N ASP A 288 6.39 22.33 2.74
CA ASP A 288 7.36 21.25 2.59
C ASP A 288 6.95 20.24 1.50
N ARG A 289 7.07 20.69 0.24
CA ARG A 289 6.91 19.87 -0.96
C ARG A 289 8.21 19.82 -1.76
N PRO A 290 9.23 19.08 -1.29
CA PRO A 290 10.48 19.00 -2.03
C PRO A 290 10.25 18.38 -3.41
N ALA A 291 10.91 18.93 -4.42
CA ALA A 291 10.87 18.40 -5.76
C ALA A 291 11.84 17.23 -5.93
N PRO A 292 11.47 16.17 -6.67
CA PRO A 292 12.37 15.08 -6.95
C PRO A 292 13.54 15.51 -7.86
N PRO A 293 14.69 14.82 -7.83
CA PRO A 293 15.84 15.15 -8.67
C PRO A 293 15.50 15.02 -10.15
N GLY A 294 15.70 16.08 -10.94
CA GLY A 294 15.45 16.10 -12.39
C GLY A 294 13.96 16.16 -12.77
N GLY A 295 13.08 16.53 -11.84
CA GLY A 295 11.68 16.83 -12.14
C GLY A 295 11.57 18.15 -12.89
N ILE A 296 10.87 18.12 -14.05
CA ILE A 296 10.45 19.26 -14.87
C ILE A 296 9.20 19.83 -14.24
#